data_b9792c137395b6e9953a008bb6b194c5
#
_entry.id   b9792c137395b6e9953a008bb6b194c5
#
_cell.length_a   1.000
_cell.length_b   1.000
_cell.length_c   1.000
_cell.angle_alpha   90.00
_cell.angle_beta   90.00
_cell.angle_gamma   90.00
#
_symmetry.space_group_name_H-M   'P 1'
#
loop_
_entity.id
_entity.type
_entity.pdbx_description
1 polymer ?
#
loop_
_entity_poly.entity_id
_entity_poly.type
_entity_poly.pdbx_seq_one_letter_code
_entity_poly.pdbx_strand_id
1 'polypeptide(L)'
;MKKRWTMRRALLVLCIASVVFALLLQTFLFHQSLRRQIRAESISDHEISLNKMQTDLSNFIHTIRGEMLTIYSEQDLIAAMREAAEKDTDMKDYYWRSWYFARKRFTKEDQLLAMYLYDTKDHLISSYRYNSVTYPKDIYKAEYDDNSERVYDYVHGKRTDLMISGYHNSAAKKDIVRFVLKLHNYDADRNALGYLVCDINSAALTSIMAKYVDVEQVCLWLQPLNDRVIAMTGEASESQCRIQKQLAKVVQSHYKSGELEQEYDGNYLIQVSQENYNLEAFVLVSQSLLTATQKTLIRTLLIIMGAMIFAIMVIVLFVSQWMTKPVEEMSSTITRIKDGETQLRVQPVGWSQELTTLGTEFNEMLDRMQVMAQEELQHKMLVERTEYKMLQAQINPHFLYNTLDTMSGIANAQNCPMVSGMCHSLSAI
;
A
#
# COMPACT_ATOMS: atom_id res chain seq x y z
N MET A 1 49.34 2.98 -1.57
CA MET A 1 48.96 4.38 -1.93
C MET A 1 47.43 4.49 -1.86
N LYS A 2 46.85 5.18 -0.87
CA LYS A 2 45.41 5.48 -0.82
C LYS A 2 45.09 6.42 -1.97
N LYS A 3 44.30 5.96 -2.94
CA LYS A 3 43.78 6.75 -4.04
C LYS A 3 42.96 7.92 -3.45
N ARG A 4 43.53 9.13 -3.40
CA ARG A 4 42.82 10.33 -2.92
C ARG A 4 41.66 10.59 -3.87
N TRP A 5 40.43 10.55 -3.36
CA TRP A 5 39.23 10.90 -4.12
C TRP A 5 39.35 12.37 -4.54
N THR A 6 39.07 12.66 -5.80
CA THR A 6 38.90 14.04 -6.23
C THR A 6 37.68 14.62 -5.54
N MET A 7 37.69 15.89 -5.17
CA MET A 7 36.59 16.60 -4.52
C MET A 7 35.27 16.40 -5.27
N ARG A 8 35.29 16.36 -6.60
CA ARG A 8 34.20 16.07 -7.49
C ARG A 8 33.57 14.69 -7.22
N ARG A 9 34.39 13.66 -7.14
CA ARG A 9 33.88 12.27 -6.89
C ARG A 9 33.28 12.14 -5.50
N ALA A 10 33.85 12.77 -4.50
CA ALA A 10 33.33 12.74 -3.13
C ALA A 10 31.97 13.44 -3.04
N LEU A 11 31.84 14.64 -3.65
CA LEU A 11 30.57 15.39 -3.68
C LEU A 11 29.48 14.66 -4.44
N LEU A 12 29.80 14.11 -5.62
CA LEU A 12 28.87 13.30 -6.41
C LEU A 12 28.33 12.11 -5.63
N VAL A 13 29.21 11.34 -5.00
CA VAL A 13 28.80 10.15 -4.24
C VAL A 13 27.95 10.55 -3.05
N LEU A 14 28.28 11.62 -2.34
CA LEU A 14 27.53 12.07 -1.17
C LEU A 14 26.13 12.58 -1.55
N CYS A 15 26.01 13.38 -2.62
CA CYS A 15 24.72 13.85 -3.13
C CYS A 15 23.84 12.68 -3.62
N ILE A 16 24.40 11.77 -4.41
CA ILE A 16 23.63 10.61 -4.91
C ILE A 16 23.21 9.72 -3.73
N ALA A 17 24.11 9.44 -2.79
CA ALA A 17 23.81 8.60 -1.63
C ALA A 17 22.69 9.21 -0.75
N SER A 18 22.74 10.53 -0.48
CA SER A 18 21.70 11.20 0.32
C SER A 18 20.33 11.18 -0.35
N VAL A 19 20.28 11.40 -1.66
CA VAL A 19 19.02 11.37 -2.42
C VAL A 19 18.46 9.96 -2.51
N VAL A 20 19.31 8.97 -2.81
CA VAL A 20 18.88 7.56 -2.85
C VAL A 20 18.35 7.12 -1.48
N PHE A 21 19.04 7.49 -0.40
CA PHE A 21 18.59 7.19 0.95
C PHE A 21 17.24 7.83 1.27
N ALA A 22 17.05 9.10 0.94
CA ALA A 22 15.78 9.81 1.15
C ALA A 22 14.62 9.16 0.38
N LEU A 23 14.86 8.79 -0.89
CA LEU A 23 13.86 8.11 -1.72
C LEU A 23 13.51 6.71 -1.21
N LEU A 24 14.49 5.94 -0.77
CA LEU A 24 14.25 4.62 -0.16
C LEU A 24 13.44 4.74 1.13
N LEU A 25 13.78 5.69 2.00
CA LEU A 25 13.06 5.95 3.23
C LEU A 25 11.61 6.37 2.94
N GLN A 26 11.40 7.29 2.01
CA GLN A 26 10.08 7.75 1.59
C GLN A 26 9.25 6.58 1.02
N THR A 27 9.84 5.75 0.17
CA THR A 27 9.18 4.57 -0.40
C THR A 27 8.77 3.56 0.67
N PHE A 28 9.66 3.32 1.64
CA PHE A 28 9.36 2.43 2.76
C PHE A 28 8.18 2.94 3.61
N LEU A 29 8.19 4.22 3.99
CA LEU A 29 7.12 4.85 4.76
C LEU A 29 5.79 4.85 3.99
N PHE A 30 5.85 5.18 2.70
CA PHE A 30 4.68 5.16 1.84
C PHE A 30 4.09 3.75 1.68
N HIS A 31 4.94 2.75 1.49
CA HIS A 31 4.50 1.35 1.40
C HIS A 31 3.79 0.90 2.68
N GLN A 32 4.32 1.25 3.85
CA GLN A 32 3.70 0.93 5.13
C GLN A 32 2.35 1.64 5.31
N SER A 33 2.27 2.92 4.93
CA SER A 33 1.03 3.70 4.98
C SER A 33 -0.02 3.16 4.00
N LEU A 34 0.39 2.86 2.78
CA LEU A 34 -0.49 2.33 1.73
C LEU A 34 -1.11 0.97 2.12
N ARG A 35 -0.32 0.08 2.72
CA ARG A 35 -0.85 -1.20 3.23
C ARG A 35 -1.95 -1.00 4.26
N ARG A 36 -1.75 -0.08 5.20
CA ARG A 36 -2.75 0.21 6.24
C ARG A 36 -4.01 0.82 5.64
N GLN A 37 -3.86 1.75 4.71
CA GLN A 37 -4.98 2.44 4.09
C GLN A 37 -5.82 1.50 3.22
N ILE A 38 -5.21 0.70 2.32
CA ILE A 38 -5.93 -0.27 1.48
C ILE A 38 -6.66 -1.31 2.34
N ARG A 39 -6.02 -1.77 3.41
CA ARG A 39 -6.65 -2.69 4.34
C ARG A 39 -7.89 -2.06 5.00
N ALA A 40 -7.74 -0.88 5.58
CA ALA A 40 -8.84 -0.18 6.27
C ALA A 40 -9.99 0.16 5.30
N GLU A 41 -9.69 0.62 4.10
CA GLU A 41 -10.67 0.95 3.06
C GLU A 41 -11.43 -0.31 2.59
N SER A 42 -10.72 -1.41 2.30
CA SER A 42 -11.35 -2.67 1.88
C SER A 42 -12.25 -3.25 2.97
N ILE A 43 -11.84 -3.19 4.24
CA ILE A 43 -12.66 -3.66 5.36
C ILE A 43 -13.91 -2.80 5.49
N SER A 44 -13.77 -1.48 5.46
CA SER A 44 -14.89 -0.54 5.55
C SER A 44 -15.89 -0.73 4.41
N ASP A 45 -15.44 -0.95 3.18
CA ASP A 45 -16.31 -1.19 2.03
C ASP A 45 -17.10 -2.49 2.16
N HIS A 46 -16.47 -3.55 2.63
CA HIS A 46 -17.15 -4.81 2.90
C HIS A 46 -18.10 -4.72 4.09
N GLU A 47 -17.76 -3.98 5.14
CA GLU A 47 -18.62 -3.73 6.28
C GLU A 47 -19.89 -2.96 5.86
N ILE A 48 -19.77 -1.92 5.05
CA ILE A 48 -20.90 -1.16 4.49
C ILE A 48 -21.79 -2.09 3.64
N SER A 49 -21.18 -2.92 2.80
CA SER A 49 -21.90 -3.87 1.96
C SER A 49 -22.64 -4.91 2.78
N LEU A 50 -22.00 -5.44 3.84
CA LEU A 50 -22.61 -6.38 4.77
C LEU A 50 -23.78 -5.76 5.54
N ASN A 51 -23.66 -4.53 6.00
CA ASN A 51 -24.75 -3.83 6.71
C ASN A 51 -25.97 -3.60 5.80
N LYS A 52 -25.75 -3.27 4.53
CA LYS A 52 -26.83 -3.17 3.54
C LYS A 52 -27.47 -4.54 3.28
N MET A 53 -26.64 -5.55 3.08
CA MET A 53 -27.10 -6.94 2.92
C MET A 53 -27.93 -7.40 4.13
N GLN A 54 -27.49 -7.09 5.35
CA GLN A 54 -28.21 -7.40 6.59
C GLN A 54 -29.61 -6.79 6.60
N THR A 55 -29.75 -5.55 6.12
CA THR A 55 -31.04 -4.89 5.99
C THR A 55 -31.96 -5.63 5.02
N ASP A 56 -31.47 -6.02 3.84
CA ASP A 56 -32.25 -6.76 2.85
C ASP A 56 -32.61 -8.17 3.34
N LEU A 57 -31.68 -8.86 4.01
CA LEU A 57 -31.95 -10.16 4.64
C LEU A 57 -32.98 -10.01 5.74
N SER A 58 -32.91 -8.99 6.58
CA SER A 58 -33.88 -8.69 7.61
C SER A 58 -35.27 -8.47 7.01
N ASN A 59 -35.37 -7.65 5.97
CA ASN A 59 -36.62 -7.39 5.26
C ASN A 59 -37.20 -8.66 4.65
N PHE A 60 -36.37 -9.52 4.07
CA PHE A 60 -36.79 -10.81 3.55
C PHE A 60 -37.38 -11.72 4.65
N ILE A 61 -36.66 -11.86 5.78
CA ILE A 61 -37.09 -12.63 6.93
C ILE A 61 -38.41 -12.07 7.52
N HIS A 62 -38.48 -10.73 7.63
CA HIS A 62 -39.72 -10.07 8.08
C HIS A 62 -40.92 -10.34 7.16
N THR A 63 -40.68 -10.35 5.85
CA THR A 63 -41.73 -10.68 4.86
C THR A 63 -42.19 -12.09 5.05
N ILE A 64 -41.29 -13.07 5.14
CA ILE A 64 -41.67 -14.48 5.36
C ILE A 64 -42.42 -14.64 6.70
N ARG A 65 -41.89 -14.04 7.78
CA ARG A 65 -42.56 -14.05 9.08
C ARG A 65 -43.95 -13.43 9.01
N GLY A 66 -44.09 -12.29 8.32
CA GLY A 66 -45.35 -11.61 8.12
C GLY A 66 -46.40 -12.50 7.40
N GLU A 67 -45.96 -13.17 6.33
CA GLU A 67 -46.81 -14.12 5.61
C GLU A 67 -47.19 -15.33 6.51
N MET A 68 -46.26 -15.88 7.28
CA MET A 68 -46.54 -16.94 8.23
C MET A 68 -47.54 -16.52 9.30
N LEU A 69 -47.44 -15.33 9.85
CA LEU A 69 -48.34 -14.79 10.87
C LEU A 69 -49.78 -14.59 10.37
N THR A 70 -49.98 -14.47 9.05
CA THR A 70 -51.33 -14.36 8.49
C THR A 70 -52.19 -15.62 8.75
N ILE A 71 -51.59 -16.72 9.22
CA ILE A 71 -52.37 -17.93 9.64
C ILE A 71 -53.39 -17.60 10.73
N TYR A 72 -53.11 -16.58 11.57
CA TYR A 72 -54.07 -16.12 12.59
C TYR A 72 -55.35 -15.51 12.00
N SER A 73 -55.37 -15.16 10.70
CA SER A 73 -56.60 -14.75 10.03
C SER A 73 -57.55 -15.91 9.70
N GLU A 74 -57.06 -17.15 9.73
CA GLU A 74 -57.83 -18.34 9.52
C GLU A 74 -58.49 -18.80 10.87
N GLN A 75 -59.52 -18.05 11.28
CA GLN A 75 -60.13 -18.18 12.63
C GLN A 75 -60.58 -19.60 12.97
N ASP A 76 -61.20 -20.30 12.01
CA ASP A 76 -61.66 -21.65 12.23
C ASP A 76 -60.48 -22.64 12.45
N LEU A 77 -59.39 -22.45 11.77
CA LEU A 77 -58.16 -23.26 11.91
C LEU A 77 -57.52 -23.02 13.29
N ILE A 78 -57.41 -21.79 13.69
CA ILE A 78 -56.86 -21.40 15.00
C ILE A 78 -57.78 -21.89 16.14
N ALA A 79 -59.10 -21.77 15.99
CA ALA A 79 -60.06 -22.30 16.98
C ALA A 79 -59.92 -23.80 17.13
N ALA A 80 -59.83 -24.56 16.02
CA ALA A 80 -59.63 -26.00 16.06
C ALA A 80 -58.24 -26.38 16.67
N MET A 81 -57.17 -25.67 16.39
CA MET A 81 -55.87 -25.91 17.04
C MET A 81 -55.96 -25.67 18.55
N ARG A 82 -56.71 -24.68 18.98
CA ARG A 82 -56.97 -24.41 20.41
C ARG A 82 -57.73 -25.57 21.06
N GLU A 83 -58.82 -26.05 20.43
CA GLU A 83 -59.59 -27.19 20.94
C GLU A 83 -58.73 -28.47 20.97
N ALA A 84 -57.88 -28.70 19.93
CA ALA A 84 -57.03 -29.88 19.91
C ALA A 84 -55.93 -29.81 20.99
N ALA A 85 -55.42 -28.65 21.31
CA ALA A 85 -54.43 -28.46 22.39
C ALA A 85 -55.00 -28.73 23.77
N GLU A 86 -56.33 -28.46 23.97
CA GLU A 86 -57.02 -28.69 25.22
C GLU A 86 -57.59 -30.13 25.36
N LYS A 87 -58.13 -30.67 24.26
CA LYS A 87 -58.96 -31.90 24.32
C LYS A 87 -58.37 -33.10 23.58
N ASP A 88 -57.17 -32.98 23.02
CA ASP A 88 -56.53 -34.05 22.23
C ASP A 88 -57.35 -34.47 20.98
N THR A 89 -57.97 -33.55 20.31
CA THR A 89 -58.83 -33.78 19.16
C THR A 89 -57.99 -33.99 17.88
N ASP A 90 -58.37 -34.97 17.05
CA ASP A 90 -57.68 -35.20 15.75
C ASP A 90 -57.98 -34.06 14.77
N MET A 91 -56.90 -33.46 14.23
CA MET A 91 -56.96 -32.31 13.33
C MET A 91 -57.02 -32.68 11.83
N LYS A 92 -57.28 -33.96 11.49
CA LYS A 92 -57.25 -34.41 10.08
C LYS A 92 -58.26 -33.70 9.18
N ASP A 93 -59.37 -33.26 9.74
CA ASP A 93 -60.46 -32.59 9.01
C ASP A 93 -60.04 -31.15 8.59
N TYR A 94 -59.00 -30.58 9.26
CA TYR A 94 -58.48 -29.23 8.96
C TYR A 94 -57.34 -29.22 7.96
N TYR A 95 -56.94 -30.38 7.45
CA TYR A 95 -55.89 -30.52 6.46
C TYR A 95 -56.06 -29.58 5.27
N TRP A 96 -57.23 -29.56 4.64
CA TRP A 96 -57.51 -28.75 3.46
C TRP A 96 -57.47 -27.24 3.73
N ARG A 97 -57.89 -26.78 4.90
CA ARG A 97 -57.84 -25.36 5.25
C ARG A 97 -56.42 -24.87 5.33
N SER A 98 -55.54 -25.58 5.99
CA SER A 98 -54.12 -25.26 6.07
C SER A 98 -53.45 -25.34 4.70
N TRP A 99 -53.81 -26.33 3.86
CA TRP A 99 -53.33 -26.47 2.52
C TRP A 99 -53.73 -25.28 1.62
N TYR A 100 -55.01 -24.85 1.70
CA TYR A 100 -55.48 -23.66 0.97
C TYR A 100 -54.84 -22.39 1.46
N PHE A 101 -54.61 -22.23 2.73
CA PHE A 101 -53.88 -21.12 3.31
C PHE A 101 -52.49 -20.99 2.68
N ALA A 102 -51.73 -22.08 2.70
CA ALA A 102 -50.37 -22.10 2.10
C ALA A 102 -50.40 -21.75 0.61
N ARG A 103 -51.29 -22.39 -0.17
CA ARG A 103 -51.44 -22.16 -1.60
C ARG A 103 -51.84 -20.73 -1.95
N LYS A 104 -52.64 -20.08 -1.14
CA LYS A 104 -53.10 -18.72 -1.36
C LYS A 104 -52.01 -17.67 -1.08
N ARG A 105 -51.17 -17.90 -0.08
CA ARG A 105 -50.18 -16.96 0.42
C ARG A 105 -48.87 -17.08 -0.31
N PHE A 106 -48.42 -18.27 -0.55
CA PHE A 106 -47.14 -18.56 -1.15
C PHE A 106 -47.30 -18.99 -2.61
N THR A 107 -47.30 -18.02 -3.49
CA THR A 107 -47.58 -18.27 -4.92
C THR A 107 -46.34 -18.40 -5.80
N LYS A 108 -45.15 -18.04 -5.26
CA LYS A 108 -43.87 -18.06 -6.02
C LYS A 108 -43.00 -19.19 -5.53
N GLU A 109 -42.45 -19.97 -6.46
CA GLU A 109 -41.53 -21.07 -6.19
C GLU A 109 -40.26 -20.62 -5.43
N ASP A 110 -39.79 -19.43 -5.73
CA ASP A 110 -38.60 -18.85 -5.06
C ASP A 110 -38.82 -18.56 -3.58
N GLN A 111 -40.08 -18.45 -3.15
CA GLN A 111 -40.45 -18.09 -1.78
C GLN A 111 -40.76 -19.30 -0.90
N LEU A 112 -41.37 -20.35 -1.43
CA LEU A 112 -41.77 -21.50 -0.65
C LEU A 112 -41.60 -22.79 -1.42
N LEU A 113 -40.87 -23.74 -0.84
CA LEU A 113 -40.81 -25.14 -1.32
C LEU A 113 -41.86 -26.01 -0.68
N ALA A 114 -42.03 -25.88 0.63
CA ALA A 114 -42.99 -26.63 1.39
C ALA A 114 -43.44 -25.87 2.65
N MET A 115 -44.64 -26.16 3.12
CA MET A 115 -45.15 -25.66 4.39
C MET A 115 -45.79 -26.82 5.17
N TYR A 116 -45.57 -26.80 6.49
CA TYR A 116 -46.04 -27.83 7.37
C TYR A 116 -46.69 -27.19 8.60
N LEU A 117 -47.80 -27.73 9.05
CA LEU A 117 -48.49 -27.30 10.27
C LEU A 117 -48.53 -28.47 11.26
N TYR A 118 -48.03 -28.22 12.45
CA TYR A 118 -47.95 -29.16 13.55
C TYR A 118 -48.79 -28.72 14.74
N ASP A 119 -49.35 -29.69 15.47
CA ASP A 119 -49.92 -29.44 16.79
C ASP A 119 -48.83 -29.34 17.88
N THR A 120 -49.24 -29.18 19.12
CA THR A 120 -48.34 -29.11 20.29
C THR A 120 -47.68 -30.44 20.66
N LYS A 121 -48.12 -31.57 20.08
CA LYS A 121 -47.62 -32.93 20.30
C LYS A 121 -46.79 -33.42 19.09
N ASP A 122 -46.44 -32.50 18.20
CA ASP A 122 -45.71 -32.77 16.97
C ASP A 122 -46.43 -33.66 15.96
N HIS A 123 -47.74 -33.79 16.08
CA HIS A 123 -48.54 -34.44 15.05
C HIS A 123 -48.72 -33.48 13.88
N LEU A 124 -48.45 -33.96 12.67
CA LEU A 124 -48.62 -33.19 11.46
C LEU A 124 -50.13 -33.04 11.15
N ILE A 125 -50.58 -31.78 11.14
CA ILE A 125 -51.96 -31.44 10.75
C ILE A 125 -52.07 -31.41 9.23
N SER A 126 -51.15 -30.70 8.57
CA SER A 126 -51.16 -30.56 7.11
C SER A 126 -49.81 -30.25 6.52
N SER A 127 -49.71 -30.48 5.23
CA SER A 127 -48.56 -30.13 4.42
C SER A 127 -48.97 -29.59 3.08
N TYR A 128 -48.14 -28.67 2.62
CA TYR A 128 -48.23 -28.10 1.29
C TYR A 128 -46.87 -28.16 0.64
N ARG A 129 -46.85 -28.60 -0.62
CA ARG A 129 -45.63 -28.46 -1.46
C ARG A 129 -45.99 -27.65 -2.69
N TYR A 130 -45.12 -26.70 -3.03
CA TYR A 130 -45.33 -25.88 -4.20
C TYR A 130 -45.44 -26.73 -5.47
N ASN A 131 -46.46 -26.46 -6.31
CA ASN A 131 -46.80 -27.20 -7.54
C ASN A 131 -47.14 -28.69 -7.36
N SER A 132 -47.40 -29.19 -6.17
CA SER A 132 -47.89 -30.54 -6.03
C SER A 132 -49.39 -30.59 -6.33
N VAL A 133 -49.76 -31.39 -7.33
CA VAL A 133 -51.15 -31.62 -7.72
C VAL A 133 -51.71 -32.86 -7.02
N THR A 134 -50.89 -33.66 -6.40
CA THR A 134 -51.21 -34.95 -5.78
C THR A 134 -51.21 -34.87 -4.26
N TYR A 135 -52.08 -35.70 -3.69
CA TYR A 135 -52.24 -35.87 -2.24
C TYR A 135 -50.89 -36.16 -1.56
N PRO A 136 -50.41 -35.38 -0.64
CA PRO A 136 -49.05 -35.49 -0.12
C PRO A 136 -48.80 -36.62 0.85
N LYS A 137 -49.72 -37.47 1.16
CA LYS A 137 -49.55 -38.50 2.20
C LYS A 137 -48.37 -39.44 2.00
N ASP A 138 -48.01 -39.74 0.75
CA ASP A 138 -46.95 -40.72 0.46
C ASP A 138 -45.56 -40.10 0.21
N ILE A 139 -45.51 -38.87 -0.27
CA ILE A 139 -44.26 -38.12 -0.44
C ILE A 139 -43.68 -37.66 0.89
N TYR A 140 -44.55 -37.61 1.89
CA TYR A 140 -44.33 -37.04 3.19
C TYR A 140 -43.43 -37.89 4.09
N LYS A 141 -43.59 -39.20 4.08
CA LYS A 141 -42.86 -40.07 5.02
C LYS A 141 -41.36 -40.04 4.79
N ALA A 142 -40.91 -40.08 3.55
CA ALA A 142 -39.50 -40.22 3.24
C ALA A 142 -38.70 -38.92 3.43
N GLU A 143 -39.31 -37.74 3.18
CA GLU A 143 -38.62 -36.45 3.36
C GLU A 143 -38.70 -35.92 4.79
N TYR A 144 -39.61 -36.45 5.58
CA TYR A 144 -39.97 -35.95 6.90
C TYR A 144 -39.33 -36.74 8.04
N ASP A 145 -39.19 -38.04 7.93
CA ASP A 145 -38.64 -38.90 9.00
C ASP A 145 -37.20 -38.49 9.39
N ASP A 146 -36.43 -37.91 8.46
CA ASP A 146 -35.07 -37.44 8.74
C ASP A 146 -34.99 -36.12 9.51
N ASN A 147 -36.09 -35.34 9.62
CA ASN A 147 -36.04 -33.97 10.12
C ASN A 147 -37.05 -33.63 11.21
N SER A 148 -38.01 -34.54 11.52
CA SER A 148 -39.04 -34.31 12.54
C SER A 148 -38.46 -34.11 13.93
N GLU A 149 -37.48 -34.93 14.32
CA GLU A 149 -36.79 -34.80 15.61
C GLU A 149 -36.10 -33.47 15.76
N ARG A 150 -35.52 -32.93 14.68
CA ARG A 150 -34.83 -31.64 14.71
C ARG A 150 -35.74 -30.43 14.89
N VAL A 151 -36.97 -30.47 14.36
CA VAL A 151 -37.96 -29.40 14.58
C VAL A 151 -38.35 -29.37 16.05
N TYR A 152 -38.56 -30.54 16.63
CA TYR A 152 -38.93 -30.70 18.04
C TYR A 152 -37.85 -30.20 19.00
N ASP A 153 -36.62 -30.66 18.83
CA ASP A 153 -35.48 -30.27 19.67
C ASP A 153 -35.17 -28.76 19.60
N TYR A 154 -35.38 -28.15 18.44
CA TYR A 154 -35.19 -26.74 18.27
C TYR A 154 -36.22 -25.86 18.98
N VAL A 155 -37.46 -26.33 19.03
CA VAL A 155 -38.58 -25.53 19.53
C VAL A 155 -38.76 -25.65 21.04
N HIS A 156 -38.42 -26.82 21.59
CA HIS A 156 -38.56 -27.13 23.03
C HIS A 156 -37.40 -26.58 23.85
N GLY A 157 -37.22 -25.40 24.05
CA GLY A 157 -36.19 -24.84 24.94
C GLY A 157 -35.76 -23.42 24.64
N LYS A 158 -36.21 -22.84 23.52
CA LYS A 158 -35.84 -21.48 23.16
C LYS A 158 -37.01 -20.51 23.35
N ARG A 159 -36.69 -19.31 23.82
CA ARG A 159 -37.66 -18.22 24.06
C ARG A 159 -38.05 -17.44 22.79
N THR A 160 -37.54 -17.81 21.62
CA THR A 160 -37.80 -17.10 20.37
C THR A 160 -39.02 -17.65 19.65
N ASP A 161 -39.90 -16.77 19.17
CA ASP A 161 -41.10 -17.15 18.42
C ASP A 161 -40.81 -17.63 17.01
N LEU A 162 -39.72 -17.18 16.41
CA LEU A 162 -39.27 -17.60 15.07
C LEU A 162 -37.85 -18.17 15.15
N MET A 163 -37.67 -19.32 14.55
CA MET A 163 -36.39 -20.00 14.41
C MET A 163 -36.05 -20.20 12.95
N ILE A 164 -34.78 -20.10 12.63
CA ILE A 164 -34.24 -20.31 11.30
C ILE A 164 -33.15 -21.38 11.39
N SER A 165 -33.23 -22.40 10.54
CA SER A 165 -32.24 -23.47 10.45
C SER A 165 -31.97 -23.83 9.00
N GLY A 166 -30.85 -24.49 8.73
CA GLY A 166 -30.50 -24.97 7.40
C GLY A 166 -30.36 -26.50 7.37
N TYR A 167 -30.82 -27.13 6.30
CA TYR A 167 -30.56 -28.54 6.08
C TYR A 167 -30.44 -28.86 4.59
N HIS A 168 -29.72 -29.92 4.27
CA HIS A 168 -29.66 -30.46 2.93
C HIS A 168 -30.71 -31.52 2.73
N ASN A 169 -31.64 -31.30 1.81
CA ASN A 169 -32.59 -32.31 1.41
C ASN A 169 -31.98 -33.21 0.35
N SER A 170 -31.62 -34.43 0.74
CA SER A 170 -30.96 -35.40 -0.15
C SER A 170 -31.85 -35.89 -1.28
N ALA A 171 -33.18 -35.95 -1.07
CA ALA A 171 -34.14 -36.37 -2.10
C ALA A 171 -34.34 -35.29 -3.17
N ALA A 172 -34.47 -34.04 -2.76
CA ALA A 172 -34.58 -32.87 -3.65
C ALA A 172 -33.25 -32.39 -4.19
N LYS A 173 -32.10 -32.83 -3.63
CA LYS A 173 -30.75 -32.35 -3.90
C LYS A 173 -30.62 -30.81 -3.81
N LYS A 174 -31.28 -30.23 -2.79
CA LYS A 174 -31.36 -28.80 -2.57
C LYS A 174 -31.01 -28.47 -1.13
N ASP A 175 -30.33 -27.36 -0.94
CA ASP A 175 -30.15 -26.77 0.36
C ASP A 175 -31.37 -25.94 0.70
N ILE A 176 -31.93 -26.19 1.89
CA ILE A 176 -33.20 -25.64 2.35
C ILE A 176 -32.96 -24.81 3.59
N VAL A 177 -33.59 -23.65 3.62
CA VAL A 177 -33.69 -22.80 4.80
C VAL A 177 -35.07 -22.98 5.39
N ARG A 178 -35.11 -23.45 6.62
CA ARG A 178 -36.34 -23.76 7.36
C ARG A 178 -36.64 -22.65 8.36
N PHE A 179 -37.84 -22.09 8.24
CA PHE A 179 -38.42 -21.15 9.20
C PHE A 179 -39.44 -21.88 10.05
N VAL A 180 -39.28 -21.83 11.35
CA VAL A 180 -40.22 -22.42 12.31
C VAL A 180 -40.83 -21.33 13.16
N LEU A 181 -42.12 -21.07 13.00
CA LEU A 181 -42.89 -20.12 13.79
C LEU A 181 -43.70 -20.84 14.84
N LYS A 182 -43.49 -20.50 16.11
CA LYS A 182 -44.31 -20.96 17.22
C LYS A 182 -45.62 -20.19 17.25
N LEU A 183 -46.72 -20.89 17.16
CA LEU A 183 -48.06 -20.32 17.23
C LEU A 183 -48.51 -20.25 18.68
N HIS A 184 -49.02 -19.12 19.14
CA HIS A 184 -49.47 -18.88 20.49
C HIS A 184 -50.93 -18.57 20.56
N ASN A 185 -51.56 -18.97 21.67
CA ASN A 185 -52.91 -18.54 21.98
C ASN A 185 -52.86 -17.13 22.60
N TYR A 186 -53.24 -16.12 21.83
CA TYR A 186 -53.26 -14.74 22.30
C TYR A 186 -54.43 -14.41 23.22
N ASP A 187 -55.46 -15.22 23.23
CA ASP A 187 -56.67 -14.99 24.03
C ASP A 187 -56.59 -15.57 25.46
N ALA A 188 -55.55 -16.33 25.77
CA ALA A 188 -55.32 -16.97 27.06
C ALA A 188 -53.87 -16.85 27.52
N ASP A 189 -53.38 -17.77 28.32
CA ASP A 189 -52.05 -17.77 28.97
C ASP A 189 -50.81 -17.82 28.00
N ARG A 190 -50.96 -17.43 26.75
CA ARG A 190 -49.92 -17.54 25.73
C ARG A 190 -49.38 -18.97 25.54
N ASN A 191 -50.17 -19.96 25.81
CA ASN A 191 -49.78 -21.33 25.58
C ASN A 191 -49.55 -21.60 24.08
N ALA A 192 -48.63 -22.49 23.75
CA ALA A 192 -48.42 -22.90 22.39
C ALA A 192 -49.67 -23.59 21.81
N LEU A 193 -50.02 -23.23 20.57
CA LEU A 193 -51.06 -23.90 19.78
C LEU A 193 -50.48 -24.93 18.82
N GLY A 194 -49.21 -24.80 18.48
CA GLY A 194 -48.52 -25.62 17.51
C GLY A 194 -47.41 -24.85 16.81
N TYR A 195 -47.01 -25.38 15.68
CA TYR A 195 -45.86 -24.84 14.93
C TYR A 195 -46.20 -24.77 13.44
N LEU A 196 -45.89 -23.63 12.83
CA LEU A 196 -45.90 -23.44 11.38
C LEU A 196 -44.47 -23.47 10.86
N VAL A 197 -44.20 -24.41 9.97
CA VAL A 197 -42.87 -24.60 9.35
C VAL A 197 -42.94 -24.22 7.89
N CYS A 198 -42.01 -23.39 7.44
CA CYS A 198 -41.86 -22.99 6.04
C CYS A 198 -40.44 -23.31 5.55
N ASP A 199 -40.35 -24.15 4.52
CA ASP A 199 -39.12 -24.51 3.86
C ASP A 199 -38.94 -23.70 2.58
N ILE A 200 -37.85 -23.00 2.51
CA ILE A 200 -37.48 -22.08 1.41
C ILE A 200 -36.19 -22.56 0.76
N ASN A 201 -36.07 -22.40 -0.56
CA ASN A 201 -34.84 -22.68 -1.26
C ASN A 201 -33.75 -21.69 -0.78
N SER A 202 -32.57 -22.18 -0.37
CA SER A 202 -31.42 -21.35 0.01
C SER A 202 -30.98 -20.40 -1.10
N ALA A 203 -31.25 -20.72 -2.36
CA ALA A 203 -30.99 -19.87 -3.51
C ALA A 203 -31.62 -18.47 -3.38
N ALA A 204 -32.76 -18.34 -2.68
CA ALA A 204 -33.39 -17.05 -2.42
C ALA A 204 -32.47 -16.14 -1.57
N LEU A 205 -31.88 -16.67 -0.50
CA LEU A 205 -30.89 -15.94 0.32
C LEU A 205 -29.60 -15.70 -0.43
N THR A 206 -29.10 -16.71 -1.13
CA THR A 206 -27.89 -16.60 -1.95
C THR A 206 -28.00 -15.49 -2.99
N SER A 207 -29.18 -15.34 -3.62
CA SER A 207 -29.43 -14.27 -4.61
C SER A 207 -29.42 -12.87 -3.99
N ILE A 208 -29.87 -12.72 -2.75
CA ILE A 208 -29.77 -11.46 -2.00
C ILE A 208 -28.30 -11.16 -1.70
N MET A 209 -27.58 -12.15 -1.18
CA MET A 209 -26.17 -12.01 -0.81
C MET A 209 -25.30 -11.65 -2.01
N ALA A 210 -25.52 -12.25 -3.17
CA ALA A 210 -24.77 -12.03 -4.39
C ALA A 210 -24.87 -10.59 -4.95
N LYS A 211 -25.84 -9.80 -4.51
CA LYS A 211 -25.93 -8.37 -4.90
C LYS A 211 -24.87 -7.49 -4.25
N TYR A 212 -24.36 -7.92 -3.11
CA TYR A 212 -23.50 -7.10 -2.25
C TYR A 212 -22.03 -7.49 -2.27
N VAL A 213 -21.72 -8.64 -2.83
CA VAL A 213 -20.37 -9.21 -2.82
C VAL A 213 -20.02 -9.73 -4.20
N ASP A 214 -18.80 -9.46 -4.66
CA ASP A 214 -18.25 -10.08 -5.85
C ASP A 214 -17.99 -11.57 -5.57
N VAL A 215 -18.86 -12.42 -6.06
CA VAL A 215 -18.85 -13.88 -5.80
C VAL A 215 -17.62 -14.61 -6.33
N GLU A 216 -16.89 -14.01 -7.29
CA GLU A 216 -15.66 -14.60 -7.82
C GLU A 216 -14.46 -14.36 -6.88
N GLN A 217 -14.53 -13.34 -6.05
CA GLN A 217 -13.38 -12.86 -5.27
C GLN A 217 -13.54 -13.06 -3.77
N VAL A 218 -14.78 -13.16 -3.29
CA VAL A 218 -15.11 -13.19 -1.87
C VAL A 218 -16.09 -14.32 -1.57
N CYS A 219 -15.79 -15.12 -0.56
CA CYS A 219 -16.70 -16.12 -0.04
C CYS A 219 -17.55 -15.52 1.10
N LEU A 220 -18.84 -15.50 0.89
CA LEU A 220 -19.82 -15.06 1.88
C LEU A 220 -20.71 -16.23 2.28
N TRP A 221 -20.94 -16.42 3.57
CA TRP A 221 -21.90 -17.41 4.06
C TRP A 221 -22.74 -16.86 5.21
N LEU A 222 -23.93 -17.41 5.31
CA LEU A 222 -24.91 -17.12 6.35
C LEU A 222 -25.18 -18.39 7.16
N GLN A 223 -25.11 -18.29 8.46
CA GLN A 223 -25.40 -19.41 9.37
C GLN A 223 -26.17 -18.93 10.61
N PRO A 224 -27.09 -19.74 11.15
CA PRO A 224 -27.64 -19.53 12.48
C PRO A 224 -26.53 -19.73 13.53
N LEU A 225 -26.72 -19.10 14.68
CA LEU A 225 -25.84 -19.30 15.82
C LEU A 225 -25.76 -20.78 16.19
N ASN A 226 -24.56 -21.36 16.16
CA ASN A 226 -24.31 -22.78 16.49
C ASN A 226 -24.92 -23.81 15.54
N ASP A 227 -25.25 -23.47 14.32
CA ASP A 227 -25.83 -24.35 13.33
C ASP A 227 -25.06 -24.38 12.00
N ARG A 228 -25.59 -25.09 11.02
CA ARG A 228 -25.02 -25.24 9.69
C ARG A 228 -25.19 -23.96 8.87
N VAL A 229 -24.31 -23.79 7.91
CA VAL A 229 -24.43 -22.75 6.87
C VAL A 229 -25.74 -22.97 6.12
N ILE A 230 -26.57 -21.91 6.05
CA ILE A 230 -27.85 -21.92 5.36
C ILE A 230 -27.79 -21.34 3.95
N ALA A 231 -26.83 -20.47 3.68
CA ALA A 231 -26.60 -19.91 2.36
C ALA A 231 -25.12 -19.58 2.19
N MET A 232 -24.61 -19.74 0.97
CA MET A 232 -23.23 -19.43 0.64
C MET A 232 -23.16 -18.89 -0.79
N THR A 233 -22.27 -17.93 -1.02
CA THR A 233 -21.93 -17.39 -2.34
C THR A 233 -20.45 -17.60 -2.62
N GLY A 234 -20.12 -17.80 -3.90
CA GLY A 234 -18.76 -18.04 -4.35
C GLY A 234 -18.37 -19.52 -4.30
N GLU A 235 -17.39 -19.88 -5.12
CA GLU A 235 -16.76 -21.20 -5.05
C GLU A 235 -15.74 -21.19 -3.91
N ALA A 236 -16.02 -21.93 -2.86
CA ALA A 236 -15.09 -22.05 -1.74
C ALA A 236 -13.85 -22.85 -2.17
N SER A 237 -12.68 -22.24 -2.13
CA SER A 237 -11.41 -22.97 -2.27
C SER A 237 -11.26 -23.98 -1.12
N GLU A 238 -10.41 -25.00 -1.29
CA GLU A 238 -10.15 -25.98 -0.20
C GLU A 238 -9.71 -25.31 1.12
N SER A 239 -8.97 -24.21 1.05
CA SER A 239 -8.55 -23.43 2.22
C SER A 239 -9.76 -22.76 2.90
N GLN A 240 -10.65 -22.19 2.12
CA GLN A 240 -11.88 -21.57 2.63
C GLN A 240 -12.83 -22.59 3.27
N CYS A 241 -12.96 -23.79 2.69
CA CYS A 241 -13.70 -24.89 3.31
C CYS A 241 -13.11 -25.37 4.63
N ARG A 242 -11.77 -25.36 4.77
CA ARG A 242 -11.10 -25.65 6.05
C ARG A 242 -11.38 -24.58 7.09
N ILE A 243 -11.27 -23.31 6.70
CA ILE A 243 -11.57 -22.16 7.57
C ILE A 243 -13.03 -22.22 8.02
N GLN A 244 -13.96 -22.47 7.12
CA GLN A 244 -15.38 -22.61 7.43
C GLN A 244 -15.65 -23.70 8.46
N LYS A 245 -15.00 -24.88 8.32
CA LYS A 245 -15.09 -25.98 9.31
C LYS A 245 -14.45 -25.63 10.65
N GLN A 246 -13.37 -24.86 10.64
CA GLN A 246 -12.71 -24.39 11.86
C GLN A 246 -13.51 -23.29 12.54
N LEU A 247 -14.13 -22.39 11.78
CA LEU A 247 -14.95 -21.30 12.29
C LEU A 247 -16.20 -21.80 13.01
N ALA A 248 -16.82 -22.88 12.55
CA ALA A 248 -17.91 -23.50 13.28
C ALA A 248 -17.51 -23.90 14.72
N LYS A 249 -16.21 -24.15 14.95
CA LYS A 249 -15.65 -24.40 16.30
C LYS A 249 -15.20 -23.12 17.00
N VAL A 250 -14.71 -22.14 16.24
CA VAL A 250 -14.12 -20.89 16.76
C VAL A 250 -15.20 -19.88 17.14
N VAL A 251 -16.30 -19.81 16.38
CA VAL A 251 -17.45 -18.96 16.69
C VAL A 251 -18.03 -19.28 18.07
N GLN A 252 -18.01 -20.55 18.48
CA GLN A 252 -18.37 -20.94 19.85
C GLN A 252 -17.44 -20.34 20.92
N SER A 253 -16.18 -20.07 20.61
CA SER A 253 -15.20 -19.59 21.60
C SER A 253 -15.00 -18.07 21.59
N HIS A 254 -15.28 -17.37 20.49
CA HIS A 254 -14.98 -15.94 20.28
C HIS A 254 -16.18 -15.01 20.42
N TYR A 255 -17.38 -15.53 20.66
CA TYR A 255 -18.59 -14.73 20.84
C TYR A 255 -18.54 -13.70 21.99
N LYS A 256 -17.47 -13.72 22.79
CA LYS A 256 -17.26 -12.81 23.92
C LYS A 256 -16.40 -11.58 23.59
N SER A 257 -15.75 -11.49 22.44
CA SER A 257 -14.71 -10.46 22.24
C SER A 257 -15.12 -9.26 21.39
N GLY A 258 -16.24 -9.30 20.67
CA GLY A 258 -16.69 -8.16 19.85
C GLY A 258 -15.70 -7.74 18.75
N GLU A 259 -14.70 -8.55 18.45
CA GLU A 259 -13.76 -8.30 17.37
C GLU A 259 -14.42 -8.68 16.04
N LEU A 260 -14.79 -7.64 15.26
CA LEU A 260 -15.40 -7.76 13.94
C LEU A 260 -14.44 -8.28 12.87
N GLU A 261 -13.15 -8.34 13.16
CA GLU A 261 -12.10 -8.65 12.18
C GLU A 261 -11.06 -9.62 12.73
N GLN A 262 -10.84 -10.73 12.01
CA GLN A 262 -9.79 -11.70 12.35
C GLN A 262 -9.04 -12.13 11.09
N GLU A 263 -7.73 -12.36 11.22
CA GLU A 263 -6.89 -12.89 10.15
C GLU A 263 -6.71 -14.41 10.33
N TYR A 264 -7.12 -15.16 9.29
CA TYR A 264 -7.00 -16.63 9.25
C TYR A 264 -6.26 -17.06 8.00
N ASP A 265 -5.11 -17.70 8.16
CA ASP A 265 -4.32 -18.31 7.07
C ASP A 265 -4.16 -17.37 5.85
N GLY A 266 -3.85 -16.09 6.14
CA GLY A 266 -3.70 -15.06 5.12
C GLY A 266 -5.00 -14.55 4.49
N ASN A 267 -6.15 -14.85 5.09
CA ASN A 267 -7.44 -14.28 4.68
C ASN A 267 -8.02 -13.44 5.82
N TYR A 268 -8.80 -12.43 5.47
CA TYR A 268 -9.51 -11.59 6.44
C TYR A 268 -10.94 -12.03 6.56
N LEU A 269 -11.35 -12.33 7.78
CA LEU A 269 -12.73 -12.66 8.12
C LEU A 269 -13.41 -11.43 8.70
N ILE A 270 -14.54 -11.06 8.12
CA ILE A 270 -15.43 -10.02 8.65
C ILE A 270 -16.72 -10.70 9.07
N GLN A 271 -17.14 -10.46 10.30
CA GLN A 271 -18.37 -11.01 10.87
C GLN A 271 -19.36 -9.90 11.14
N VAL A 272 -20.61 -10.11 10.74
CA VAL A 272 -21.74 -9.24 11.09
C VAL A 272 -22.85 -10.10 11.71
N SER A 273 -23.19 -9.77 12.94
CA SER A 273 -24.23 -10.45 13.72
C SER A 273 -25.58 -9.77 13.54
N GLN A 274 -26.64 -10.56 13.36
CA GLN A 274 -28.01 -10.09 13.33
C GLN A 274 -28.73 -10.54 14.60
N GLU A 275 -28.76 -9.66 15.59
CA GLU A 275 -29.25 -9.96 16.94
C GLU A 275 -30.70 -10.51 16.96
N ASN A 276 -31.58 -10.01 16.09
CA ASN A 276 -33.00 -10.33 16.12
C ASN A 276 -33.32 -11.78 15.72
N TYR A 277 -32.46 -12.47 14.97
CA TYR A 277 -32.73 -13.79 14.41
C TYR A 277 -31.67 -14.84 14.72
N ASN A 278 -30.68 -14.49 15.55
CA ASN A 278 -29.51 -15.34 15.82
C ASN A 278 -28.79 -15.78 14.52
N LEU A 279 -28.74 -14.92 13.53
CA LEU A 279 -28.04 -15.14 12.26
C LEU A 279 -26.73 -14.39 12.24
N GLU A 280 -25.73 -15.03 11.70
CA GLU A 280 -24.41 -14.47 11.50
C GLU A 280 -24.02 -14.54 10.03
N ALA A 281 -23.58 -13.41 9.48
CA ALA A 281 -23.02 -13.32 8.15
C ALA A 281 -21.50 -13.19 8.26
N PHE A 282 -20.81 -13.99 7.49
CA PHE A 282 -19.35 -14.01 7.44
C PHE A 282 -18.89 -13.73 6.03
N VAL A 283 -17.92 -12.84 5.90
CA VAL A 283 -17.22 -12.57 4.65
C VAL A 283 -15.74 -12.91 4.81
N LEU A 284 -15.26 -13.77 3.95
CA LEU A 284 -13.85 -14.12 3.88
C LEU A 284 -13.23 -13.48 2.65
N VAL A 285 -12.39 -12.48 2.89
CA VAL A 285 -11.66 -11.74 1.87
C VAL A 285 -10.26 -12.32 1.72
N SER A 286 -9.90 -12.79 0.53
CA SER A 286 -8.57 -13.35 0.29
C SER A 286 -7.49 -12.25 0.32
N GLN A 287 -6.38 -12.53 1.00
CA GLN A 287 -5.21 -11.65 0.98
C GLN A 287 -4.66 -11.44 -0.45
N SER A 288 -4.85 -12.41 -1.35
CA SER A 288 -4.42 -12.29 -2.75
C SER A 288 -5.12 -11.13 -3.46
N LEU A 289 -6.38 -10.88 -3.16
CA LEU A 289 -7.16 -9.76 -3.70
C LEU A 289 -6.55 -8.42 -3.26
N LEU A 290 -6.29 -8.26 -1.98
CA LEU A 290 -5.67 -7.05 -1.43
C LEU A 290 -4.26 -6.83 -2.00
N THR A 291 -3.49 -7.92 -2.18
CA THR A 291 -2.13 -7.84 -2.72
C THR A 291 -2.09 -7.59 -4.23
N ALA A 292 -3.11 -7.95 -5.00
CA ALA A 292 -3.17 -7.68 -6.45
C ALA A 292 -3.22 -6.16 -6.72
N THR A 293 -4.11 -5.45 -6.05
CA THR A 293 -4.18 -3.97 -6.12
C THR A 293 -2.88 -3.32 -5.64
N GLN A 294 -2.31 -3.81 -4.53
CA GLN A 294 -1.02 -3.34 -4.01
C GLN A 294 0.11 -3.53 -5.01
N LYS A 295 0.21 -4.68 -5.69
CA LYS A 295 1.27 -4.95 -6.68
C LYS A 295 1.27 -3.94 -7.82
N THR A 296 0.10 -3.56 -8.33
CA THR A 296 -0.03 -2.57 -9.39
C THR A 296 0.44 -1.19 -8.92
N LEU A 297 0.02 -0.76 -7.73
CA LEU A 297 0.44 0.51 -7.14
C LEU A 297 1.94 0.53 -6.82
N ILE A 298 2.50 -0.55 -6.27
CA ILE A 298 3.94 -0.68 -6.02
C ILE A 298 4.73 -0.61 -7.32
N ARG A 299 4.27 -1.28 -8.38
CA ARG A 299 4.93 -1.23 -9.69
C ARG A 299 4.99 0.18 -10.27
N THR A 300 3.87 0.93 -10.24
CA THR A 300 3.84 2.32 -10.68
C THR A 300 4.76 3.21 -9.84
N LEU A 301 4.78 3.01 -8.54
CA LEU A 301 5.64 3.75 -7.62
C LEU A 301 7.13 3.48 -7.88
N LEU A 302 7.51 2.22 -8.15
CA LEU A 302 8.87 1.86 -8.52
C LEU A 302 9.31 2.50 -9.87
N ILE A 303 8.41 2.59 -10.84
CA ILE A 303 8.69 3.27 -12.12
C ILE A 303 8.93 4.76 -11.89
N ILE A 304 8.06 5.44 -11.12
CA ILE A 304 8.20 6.86 -10.80
C ILE A 304 9.49 7.11 -10.02
N MET A 305 9.82 6.28 -9.05
CA MET A 305 11.05 6.35 -8.28
C MET A 305 12.28 6.20 -9.19
N GLY A 306 12.28 5.22 -10.09
CA GLY A 306 13.35 5.02 -11.08
C GLY A 306 13.55 6.24 -11.98
N ALA A 307 12.46 6.82 -12.48
CA ALA A 307 12.50 8.03 -13.28
C ALA A 307 13.06 9.24 -12.49
N MET A 308 12.67 9.38 -11.23
CA MET A 308 13.18 10.44 -10.35
C MET A 308 14.68 10.29 -10.06
N ILE A 309 15.12 9.07 -9.73
CA ILE A 309 16.57 8.80 -9.53
C ILE A 309 17.36 9.11 -10.80
N PHE A 310 16.85 8.72 -11.97
CA PHE A 310 17.49 9.01 -13.26
C PHE A 310 17.58 10.52 -13.50
N ALA A 311 16.48 11.25 -13.32
CA ALA A 311 16.46 12.71 -13.48
C ALA A 311 17.45 13.42 -12.53
N ILE A 312 17.48 13.03 -11.26
CA ILE A 312 18.42 13.60 -10.28
C ILE A 312 19.85 13.26 -10.65
N MET A 313 20.14 12.05 -11.11
CA MET A 313 21.47 11.66 -11.57
C MET A 313 21.94 12.56 -12.73
N VAL A 314 21.07 12.81 -13.71
CA VAL A 314 21.38 13.72 -14.84
C VAL A 314 21.67 15.14 -14.33
N ILE A 315 20.83 15.67 -13.44
CA ILE A 315 21.02 17.00 -12.86
C ILE A 315 22.33 17.08 -12.09
N VAL A 316 22.64 16.09 -11.26
CA VAL A 316 23.88 16.05 -10.47
C VAL A 316 25.11 15.99 -11.37
N LEU A 317 25.06 15.20 -12.44
CA LEU A 317 26.18 15.15 -13.43
C LEU A 317 26.36 16.49 -14.14
N PHE A 318 25.26 17.13 -14.55
CA PHE A 318 25.29 18.43 -15.20
C PHE A 318 25.85 19.51 -14.28
N VAL A 319 25.31 19.62 -13.06
CA VAL A 319 25.78 20.60 -12.07
C VAL A 319 27.24 20.35 -11.69
N SER A 320 27.63 19.08 -11.52
CA SER A 320 29.00 18.72 -11.21
C SER A 320 30.01 19.15 -12.34
N GLN A 321 29.63 18.93 -13.59
CA GLN A 321 30.47 19.38 -14.70
C GLN A 321 30.53 20.91 -14.75
N TRP A 322 29.41 21.58 -14.59
CA TRP A 322 29.31 23.04 -14.68
C TRP A 322 30.08 23.76 -13.57
N MET A 323 29.96 23.29 -12.31
CA MET A 323 30.66 23.90 -11.17
C MET A 323 32.14 23.50 -11.05
N THR A 324 32.46 22.22 -11.37
CA THR A 324 33.82 21.73 -11.07
C THR A 324 34.83 22.04 -12.18
N LYS A 325 34.36 22.11 -13.43
CA LYS A 325 35.27 22.40 -14.57
C LYS A 325 36.06 23.69 -14.45
N PRO A 326 35.47 24.87 -14.08
CA PRO A 326 36.21 26.09 -13.89
C PRO A 326 37.25 26.00 -12.77
N VAL A 327 36.94 25.30 -11.68
CA VAL A 327 37.87 25.10 -10.56
C VAL A 327 39.06 24.23 -10.98
N GLU A 328 38.82 23.18 -11.77
CA GLU A 328 39.85 22.31 -12.33
C GLU A 328 40.78 23.13 -13.32
N GLU A 329 40.18 23.97 -14.16
CA GLU A 329 40.92 24.84 -15.08
C GLU A 329 41.80 25.85 -14.32
N MET A 330 41.27 26.49 -13.26
CA MET A 330 42.06 27.36 -12.39
C MET A 330 43.23 26.58 -11.76
N SER A 331 42.97 25.41 -11.20
CA SER A 331 44.01 24.59 -10.58
C SER A 331 45.06 24.13 -11.58
N SER A 332 44.69 23.80 -12.81
CA SER A 332 45.63 23.44 -13.88
C SER A 332 46.45 24.62 -14.34
N THR A 333 45.83 25.81 -14.46
CA THR A 333 46.53 27.07 -14.82
C THR A 333 47.57 27.43 -13.77
N ILE A 334 47.21 27.32 -12.46
CA ILE A 334 48.18 27.55 -11.36
C ILE A 334 49.36 26.58 -11.46
N THR A 335 49.13 25.32 -11.76
CA THR A 335 50.21 24.34 -11.91
C THR A 335 51.12 24.66 -13.09
N ARG A 336 50.60 25.04 -14.25
CA ARG A 336 51.39 25.44 -15.42
C ARG A 336 52.19 26.71 -15.18
N ILE A 337 51.64 27.68 -14.45
CA ILE A 337 52.37 28.90 -14.05
C ILE A 337 53.55 28.53 -13.15
N LYS A 338 53.36 27.62 -12.20
CA LYS A 338 54.44 27.11 -11.34
C LYS A 338 55.54 26.43 -12.15
N ASP A 339 55.18 25.76 -13.26
CA ASP A 339 56.08 25.05 -14.15
C ASP A 339 56.79 26.00 -15.17
N GLY A 340 56.51 27.33 -15.08
CA GLY A 340 57.24 28.37 -15.85
C GLY A 340 56.42 29.10 -16.94
N GLU A 341 55.12 28.75 -17.13
CA GLU A 341 54.27 29.44 -18.12
C GLU A 341 53.60 30.69 -17.51
N THR A 342 54.38 31.71 -17.17
CA THR A 342 53.95 32.90 -16.41
C THR A 342 53.00 33.84 -17.15
N GLN A 343 52.84 33.67 -18.48
CA GLN A 343 51.89 34.44 -19.30
C GLN A 343 50.46 33.99 -19.27
N LEU A 344 50.16 32.81 -18.68
CA LEU A 344 48.82 32.29 -18.59
C LEU A 344 47.94 33.09 -17.62
N ARG A 345 46.66 33.21 -17.97
CA ARG A 345 45.63 33.84 -17.14
C ARG A 345 44.41 32.94 -17.04
N VAL A 346 43.75 33.02 -15.91
CA VAL A 346 42.48 32.30 -15.69
C VAL A 346 41.38 33.02 -16.46
N GLN A 347 40.62 32.27 -17.24
CA GLN A 347 39.47 32.81 -17.95
C GLN A 347 38.32 33.12 -16.98
N PRO A 348 37.65 34.28 -17.10
CA PRO A 348 36.49 34.59 -16.25
C PRO A 348 35.33 33.65 -16.52
N VAL A 349 34.65 33.19 -15.47
CA VAL A 349 33.50 32.28 -15.54
C VAL A 349 32.22 33.09 -15.48
N GLY A 350 31.56 33.30 -16.63
CA GLY A 350 30.48 34.28 -16.78
C GLY A 350 29.17 33.99 -16.02
N TRP A 351 29.01 32.81 -15.38
CA TRP A 351 27.77 32.42 -14.68
C TRP A 351 27.84 32.47 -13.15
N SER A 352 29.04 32.51 -12.56
CA SER A 352 29.24 32.67 -11.11
C SER A 352 30.06 33.91 -10.84
N GLN A 353 29.48 34.83 -10.08
CA GLN A 353 30.15 36.07 -9.66
C GLN A 353 31.34 35.75 -8.77
N GLU A 354 31.23 34.77 -7.87
CA GLU A 354 32.26 34.35 -6.93
C GLU A 354 33.47 33.78 -7.67
N LEU A 355 33.24 32.91 -8.66
CA LEU A 355 34.32 32.32 -9.46
C LEU A 355 34.97 33.38 -10.40
N THR A 356 34.19 34.30 -10.94
CA THR A 356 34.67 35.41 -11.75
C THR A 356 35.57 36.32 -10.93
N THR A 357 35.10 36.74 -9.74
CA THR A 357 35.88 37.55 -8.81
C THR A 357 37.17 36.84 -8.42
N LEU A 358 37.10 35.57 -8.03
CA LEU A 358 38.28 34.78 -7.68
C LEU A 358 39.29 34.70 -8.83
N GLY A 359 38.82 34.50 -10.06
CA GLY A 359 39.66 34.49 -11.26
C GLY A 359 40.31 35.82 -11.53
N THR A 360 39.59 36.93 -11.36
CA THR A 360 40.10 38.29 -11.55
C THR A 360 41.17 38.62 -10.50
N GLU A 361 40.88 38.41 -9.21
CA GLU A 361 41.82 38.63 -8.11
C GLU A 361 43.09 37.79 -8.27
N PHE A 362 42.94 36.58 -8.73
CA PHE A 362 44.09 35.71 -9.02
C PHE A 362 44.95 36.27 -10.17
N ASN A 363 44.33 36.73 -11.25
CA ASN A 363 45.04 37.34 -12.35
C ASN A 363 45.75 38.64 -11.93
N GLU A 364 45.11 39.49 -11.12
CA GLU A 364 45.74 40.69 -10.57
C GLU A 364 46.96 40.36 -9.68
N MET A 365 46.85 39.31 -8.87
CA MET A 365 47.97 38.82 -8.07
C MET A 365 49.15 38.39 -8.97
N LEU A 366 48.86 37.67 -10.07
CA LEU A 366 49.88 37.27 -11.05
C LEU A 366 50.53 38.47 -11.71
N ASP A 367 49.76 39.49 -12.10
CA ASP A 367 50.29 40.71 -12.69
C ASP A 367 51.26 41.48 -11.73
N ARG A 368 50.88 41.61 -10.47
CA ARG A 368 51.71 42.16 -9.41
C ARG A 368 52.99 41.35 -9.19
N MET A 369 52.93 40.03 -9.18
CA MET A 369 54.08 39.14 -9.06
C MET A 369 55.04 39.34 -10.26
N GLN A 370 54.52 39.48 -11.48
CA GLN A 370 55.31 39.69 -12.68
C GLN A 370 56.02 41.02 -12.67
N VAL A 371 55.33 42.11 -12.24
CA VAL A 371 55.92 43.42 -12.07
C VAL A 371 57.04 43.38 -11.02
N MET A 372 56.82 42.80 -9.84
CA MET A 372 57.84 42.66 -8.80
C MET A 372 59.07 41.87 -9.27
N ALA A 373 58.88 40.78 -10.03
CA ALA A 373 59.96 39.97 -10.56
C ALA A 373 60.82 40.81 -11.58
N GLN A 374 60.15 41.63 -12.40
CA GLN A 374 60.79 42.48 -13.35
C GLN A 374 61.56 43.62 -12.65
N GLU A 375 61.01 44.22 -11.61
CA GLU A 375 61.69 45.23 -10.78
C GLU A 375 62.89 44.61 -10.07
N GLU A 376 62.79 43.42 -9.51
CA GLU A 376 63.94 42.74 -8.88
C GLU A 376 65.06 42.45 -9.88
N LEU A 377 64.67 41.99 -11.10
CA LEU A 377 65.71 41.80 -12.16
C LEU A 377 66.40 43.10 -12.57
N GLN A 378 65.64 44.19 -12.74
CA GLN A 378 66.19 45.49 -13.02
C GLN A 378 67.10 45.98 -11.90
N HIS A 379 66.69 45.80 -10.67
CA HIS A 379 67.52 46.17 -9.51
C HIS A 379 68.83 45.37 -9.47
N LYS A 380 68.77 44.04 -9.71
CA LYS A 380 69.99 43.21 -9.81
C LYS A 380 70.93 43.69 -10.92
N MET A 381 70.39 43.98 -12.12
CA MET A 381 71.19 44.52 -13.23
C MET A 381 71.80 45.89 -12.88
N LEU A 382 71.06 46.74 -12.16
CA LEU A 382 71.58 48.03 -11.74
C LEU A 382 72.75 47.89 -10.72
N VAL A 383 72.57 46.96 -9.77
CA VAL A 383 73.63 46.64 -8.79
C VAL A 383 74.86 46.10 -9.48
N GLU A 384 74.78 45.12 -10.37
CA GLU A 384 75.91 44.60 -11.13
C GLU A 384 76.57 45.66 -11.97
N ARG A 385 75.78 46.50 -12.62
CA ARG A 385 76.34 47.61 -13.43
C ARG A 385 77.08 48.65 -12.57
N THR A 386 76.54 48.86 -11.36
CA THR A 386 77.21 49.81 -10.42
C THR A 386 78.50 49.22 -9.87
N GLU A 387 78.51 47.93 -9.51
CA GLU A 387 79.75 47.24 -9.10
C GLU A 387 80.76 47.20 -10.17
N TYR A 388 80.38 46.93 -11.43
CA TYR A 388 81.29 46.99 -12.58
C TYR A 388 81.90 48.37 -12.76
N LYS A 389 81.14 49.45 -12.66
CA LYS A 389 81.63 50.82 -12.70
C LYS A 389 82.58 51.15 -11.54
N MET A 390 82.26 50.62 -10.34
CA MET A 390 83.16 50.79 -9.19
C MET A 390 84.53 50.12 -9.42
N LEU A 391 84.51 48.88 -9.94
CA LEU A 391 85.73 48.16 -10.28
C LEU A 391 86.51 48.85 -11.36
N GLN A 392 85.86 49.38 -12.38
CA GLN A 392 86.50 50.17 -13.44
C GLN A 392 87.10 51.49 -12.90
N ALA A 393 86.42 52.14 -11.95
CA ALA A 393 86.94 53.39 -11.33
C ALA A 393 88.15 53.16 -10.38
N GLN A 394 88.33 51.91 -9.86
CA GLN A 394 89.51 51.57 -9.06
C GLN A 394 90.80 51.57 -9.88
N ILE A 395 90.70 51.42 -11.20
CA ILE A 395 91.85 51.69 -12.09
C ILE A 395 91.87 53.20 -12.34
N ASN A 396 92.67 53.90 -11.58
CA ASN A 396 92.77 55.34 -11.74
C ASN A 396 93.31 55.71 -13.15
N PRO A 397 92.48 56.16 -14.10
CA PRO A 397 92.90 56.38 -15.47
C PRO A 397 93.95 57.52 -15.56
N HIS A 398 93.78 58.50 -14.71
CA HIS A 398 94.69 59.64 -14.68
C HIS A 398 96.08 59.23 -14.20
N PHE A 399 96.16 58.28 -13.26
CA PHE A 399 97.46 57.72 -12.86
C PHE A 399 98.12 56.92 -14.01
N LEU A 400 97.35 56.10 -14.71
CA LEU A 400 97.83 55.34 -15.87
C LEU A 400 98.33 56.29 -16.99
N TYR A 401 97.52 57.28 -17.34
CA TYR A 401 97.89 58.23 -18.37
C TYR A 401 99.17 59.01 -17.99
N ASN A 402 99.21 59.53 -16.75
CA ASN A 402 100.38 60.26 -16.27
C ASN A 402 101.66 59.39 -16.24
N THR A 403 101.51 58.11 -15.89
CA THR A 403 102.61 57.16 -15.82
C THR A 403 103.11 56.82 -17.23
N LEU A 404 102.22 56.60 -18.17
CA LEU A 404 102.53 56.31 -19.56
C LEU A 404 103.12 57.53 -20.28
N ASP A 405 102.64 58.73 -19.97
CA ASP A 405 103.18 59.97 -20.49
C ASP A 405 104.61 60.27 -19.96
N THR A 406 104.82 60.03 -18.66
CA THR A 406 106.11 60.09 -18.06
C THR A 406 107.14 59.12 -18.66
N MET A 407 106.67 57.85 -18.84
CA MET A 407 107.48 56.81 -19.51
C MET A 407 107.81 57.15 -20.95
N SER A 408 106.81 57.69 -21.70
CA SER A 408 107.02 58.19 -23.06
C SER A 408 108.01 59.32 -23.13
N GLY A 409 107.92 60.32 -22.19
CA GLY A 409 108.89 61.43 -22.08
C GLY A 409 110.28 60.94 -21.79
N ILE A 410 110.49 59.99 -20.88
CA ILE A 410 111.82 59.38 -20.57
C ILE A 410 112.37 58.61 -21.79
N ALA A 411 111.50 57.82 -22.47
CA ALA A 411 111.89 57.05 -23.64
C ALA A 411 112.34 57.97 -24.80
N ASN A 412 111.70 59.11 -25.00
CA ASN A 412 112.06 60.09 -25.97
C ASN A 412 113.41 60.76 -25.62
N ALA A 413 113.65 61.13 -24.32
CA ALA A 413 114.93 61.71 -23.87
C ALA A 413 116.08 60.73 -23.99
N GLN A 414 115.90 59.46 -24.02
CA GLN A 414 116.91 58.43 -24.22
C GLN A 414 117.05 57.92 -25.67
N ASN A 415 116.44 58.61 -26.64
CA ASN A 415 116.36 58.20 -28.05
C ASN A 415 115.86 56.82 -28.33
N CYS A 416 114.81 56.38 -27.58
CA CYS A 416 114.14 55.05 -27.73
C CYS A 416 112.69 55.22 -28.29
N PRO A 417 112.50 55.53 -29.59
CA PRO A 417 111.20 55.89 -30.20
C PRO A 417 110.18 54.70 -30.19
N MET A 418 110.73 53.51 -30.17
CA MET A 418 109.89 52.30 -30.12
C MET A 418 109.14 52.19 -28.79
N VAL A 419 109.74 52.44 -27.63
CA VAL A 419 109.08 52.42 -26.32
C VAL A 419 108.13 53.59 -26.15
N SER A 420 108.46 54.79 -26.64
CA SER A 420 107.55 55.93 -26.65
C SER A 420 106.27 55.64 -27.49
N GLY A 421 106.42 54.99 -28.67
CA GLY A 421 105.30 54.60 -29.50
C GLY A 421 104.40 53.57 -28.83
N MET A 422 104.98 52.62 -28.09
CA MET A 422 104.17 51.63 -27.30
C MET A 422 103.42 52.31 -26.19
N CYS A 423 104.04 53.26 -25.42
CA CYS A 423 103.38 54.02 -24.36
C CYS A 423 102.22 54.87 -24.92
N HIS A 424 102.41 55.48 -26.06
CA HIS A 424 101.40 56.30 -26.72
C HIS A 424 100.23 55.43 -27.24
N SER A 425 100.49 54.22 -27.81
CA SER A 425 99.47 53.28 -28.22
C SER A 425 98.68 52.75 -27.05
N LEU A 426 99.32 52.50 -25.90
CA LEU A 426 98.66 52.02 -24.70
C LEU A 426 97.87 53.14 -24.02
N SER A 427 98.26 54.40 -24.15
CA SER A 427 97.53 55.58 -23.65
C SER A 427 96.32 55.95 -24.51
N ALA A 428 96.20 55.44 -25.73
CA ALA A 428 95.09 55.65 -26.64
C ALA A 428 93.91 54.60 -26.49
N ILE A 429 94.16 53.58 -25.68
CA ILE A 429 93.10 52.56 -25.32
C ILE A 429 92.34 53.08 -24.12
#